data_c554d90e969b0f4f22ef0e9766ad0bbe
#
_entry.id   c554d90e969b0f4f22ef0e9766ad0bbe
#
_cell.length_a   1.000
_cell.length_b   1.000
_cell.length_c   1.000
_cell.angle_alpha   90.00
_cell.angle_beta   90.00
_cell.angle_gamma   90.00
#
_symmetry.space_group_name_H-M   'P 1'
#
loop_
_entity.id
_entity.type
_entity.pdbx_description
1 polymer ?
#
loop_
_entity_poly.entity_id
_entity_poly.type
_entity_poly.pdbx_seq_one_letter_code
_entity_poly.pdbx_strand_id
1 'polypeptide(L)'
;MEKKENYTVSIYTENNIGLLNRISAIFLKRHINIDTINSSPSELDQIYRFVIVVKVSKKDIKKIITQIEKQIEVIAAFFHTDQETITNL
;
A
#
# COMPACT_ATOMS: atom_id res chain seq x y z
N MET A 1 -1.78 -14.43 19.47
CA MET A 1 -1.92 -13.11 18.83
C MET A 1 -0.84 -12.91 17.79
N GLU A 2 -1.20 -12.38 16.66
CA GLU A 2 -0.21 -12.12 15.63
C GLU A 2 0.58 -10.85 15.94
N LYS A 3 1.86 -10.92 15.68
CA LYS A 3 2.73 -9.78 15.86
C LYS A 3 2.49 -8.75 14.77
N LYS A 4 2.41 -7.49 15.15
CA LYS A 4 2.32 -6.39 14.20
C LYS A 4 3.70 -5.89 13.83
N GLU A 5 3.88 -5.59 12.57
CA GLU A 5 5.13 -5.06 12.05
C GLU A 5 4.85 -3.86 11.15
N ASN A 6 5.87 -3.06 10.95
CA ASN A 6 5.78 -1.95 10.00
C ASN A 6 6.00 -2.47 8.59
N TYR A 7 5.04 -2.15 7.72
CA TYR A 7 5.14 -2.49 6.31
C TYR A 7 5.07 -1.25 5.47
N THR A 8 5.85 -1.24 4.41
CA THR A 8 5.74 -0.25 3.36
C THR A 8 5.02 -0.88 2.19
N VAL A 9 3.90 -0.27 1.81
CA VAL A 9 3.09 -0.74 0.70
C VAL A 9 3.31 0.19 -0.47
N SER A 10 3.71 -0.37 -1.60
CA SER A 10 3.91 0.38 -2.85
C SER A 10 2.82 0.01 -3.83
N ILE A 11 2.12 0.99 -4.34
CA ILE A 11 0.99 0.78 -5.24
C ILE A 11 1.20 1.63 -6.50
N TYR A 12 1.23 0.97 -7.65
CA TYR A 12 1.33 1.64 -8.94
C TYR A 12 -0.05 1.66 -9.58
N THR A 13 -0.51 2.84 -9.95
CA THR A 13 -1.87 3.02 -10.43
C THR A 13 -1.93 3.93 -11.64
N GLU A 14 -3.01 3.78 -12.41
CA GLU A 14 -3.38 4.80 -13.36
C GLU A 14 -3.82 6.05 -12.60
N ASN A 15 -3.69 7.21 -13.24
CA ASN A 15 -4.07 8.47 -12.63
C ASN A 15 -5.59 8.53 -12.44
N ASN A 16 -6.03 8.43 -11.18
CA ASN A 16 -7.46 8.48 -10.85
C ASN A 16 -7.63 9.16 -9.50
N ILE A 17 -8.29 10.30 -9.50
CA ILE A 17 -8.45 11.13 -8.32
C ILE A 17 -9.17 10.39 -7.18
N GLY A 18 -10.17 9.57 -7.51
CA GLY A 18 -10.96 8.87 -6.50
C GLY A 18 -10.28 7.65 -5.90
N LEU A 19 -9.19 7.19 -6.50
CA LEU A 19 -8.56 5.94 -6.09
C LEU A 19 -7.96 6.00 -4.69
N LEU A 20 -7.37 7.12 -4.32
CA LEU A 20 -6.78 7.29 -3.00
C LEU A 20 -7.81 7.08 -1.90
N ASN A 21 -9.01 7.61 -2.09
CA ASN A 21 -10.09 7.44 -1.10
C ASN A 21 -10.50 5.98 -0.98
N ARG A 22 -10.54 5.25 -2.09
CA ARG A 22 -10.87 3.82 -2.06
C ARG A 22 -9.79 3.01 -1.38
N ILE A 23 -8.54 3.31 -1.64
CA ILE A 23 -7.41 2.62 -0.99
C ILE A 23 -7.43 2.90 0.51
N SER A 24 -7.61 4.16 0.90
CA SER A 24 -7.69 4.54 2.32
C SER A 24 -8.84 3.80 3.01
N ALA A 25 -9.98 3.65 2.35
CA ALA A 25 -11.13 2.96 2.92
C ALA A 25 -10.83 1.49 3.21
N ILE A 26 -10.00 0.85 2.40
CA ILE A 26 -9.62 -0.56 2.63
C ILE A 26 -8.93 -0.69 3.99
N PHE A 27 -8.03 0.24 4.31
CA PHE A 27 -7.35 0.23 5.62
C PHE A 27 -8.30 0.57 6.75
N LEU A 28 -9.13 1.59 6.56
CA LEU A 28 -10.05 2.05 7.60
C LEU A 28 -11.08 0.99 7.98
N LYS A 29 -11.58 0.24 7.01
CA LYS A 29 -12.56 -0.83 7.29
C LYS A 29 -11.98 -1.91 8.18
N ARG A 30 -10.68 -2.07 8.19
CA ARG A 30 -9.99 -3.05 9.03
C ARG A 30 -9.46 -2.42 10.31
N HIS A 31 -9.84 -1.17 10.59
CA HIS A 31 -9.38 -0.42 11.77
C HIS A 31 -7.86 -0.29 11.82
N ILE A 32 -7.25 -0.10 10.66
CA ILE A 32 -5.81 0.07 10.54
C ILE A 32 -5.51 1.54 10.32
N ASN A 33 -4.65 2.10 11.17
CA ASN A 33 -4.18 3.46 11.01
C ASN A 33 -3.02 3.49 10.01
N ILE A 34 -3.10 4.42 9.09
CA ILE A 34 -2.02 4.68 8.15
C ILE A 34 -1.05 5.65 8.81
N ASP A 35 0.21 5.22 8.98
CA ASP A 35 1.21 6.09 9.58
C ASP A 35 1.60 7.22 8.64
N THR A 36 1.89 6.89 7.39
CA THR A 36 2.19 7.88 6.37
C THR A 36 1.63 7.43 5.04
N ILE A 37 1.34 8.41 4.19
CA ILE A 37 0.96 8.14 2.81
C ILE A 37 1.56 9.23 1.94
N ASN A 38 2.24 8.82 0.89
CA ASN A 38 2.83 9.72 -0.08
C ASN A 38 2.42 9.28 -1.48
N SER A 39 2.20 10.26 -2.34
CA SER A 39 1.93 9.97 -3.73
C SER A 39 2.85 10.82 -4.60
N SER A 40 3.25 10.26 -5.71
CA SER A 40 4.12 10.96 -6.65
C SER A 40 3.92 10.35 -8.04
N PRO A 41 4.22 11.14 -9.09
CA PRO A 41 4.29 10.55 -10.42
C PRO A 41 5.37 9.49 -10.43
N SER A 42 5.12 8.39 -11.14
CA SER A 42 6.17 7.40 -11.35
C SER A 42 7.02 7.80 -12.54
N GLU A 43 8.04 7.00 -12.82
CA GLU A 43 8.86 7.21 -14.01
C GLU A 43 8.09 6.98 -15.30
N LEU A 44 7.02 6.20 -15.22
CA LEU A 44 6.16 5.92 -16.37
C LEU A 44 5.12 7.02 -16.51
N ASP A 45 4.89 7.45 -17.74
CA ASP A 45 3.93 8.50 -18.03
C ASP A 45 2.53 8.09 -17.57
N GLN A 46 1.83 9.01 -16.90
CA GLN A 46 0.47 8.84 -16.40
C GLN A 46 0.29 7.72 -15.36
N ILE A 47 1.38 7.20 -14.84
CA ILE A 47 1.35 6.22 -13.77
C ILE A 47 1.78 6.91 -12.47
N TYR A 48 1.00 6.71 -11.41
CA TYR A 48 1.30 7.26 -10.10
C TYR A 48 1.71 6.15 -9.15
N ARG A 49 2.50 6.52 -8.16
CA ARG A 49 2.91 5.60 -7.11
C ARG A 49 2.44 6.14 -5.77
N PHE A 50 1.73 5.30 -5.03
CA PHE A 50 1.42 5.57 -3.63
C PHE A 50 2.35 4.73 -2.77
N VAL A 51 2.92 5.35 -1.74
CA VAL A 51 3.74 4.65 -0.75
C VAL A 51 3.08 4.86 0.60
N ILE A 52 2.64 3.76 1.20
CA ILE A 52 1.87 3.80 2.44
C ILE A 52 2.63 3.00 3.49
N VAL A 53 2.84 3.60 4.66
CA VAL A 53 3.48 2.92 5.79
C VAL A 53 2.42 2.65 6.84
N VAL A 54 2.31 1.38 7.24
CA VAL A 54 1.31 0.93 8.22
C VAL A 54 1.94 -0.08 9.16
N LYS A 55 1.33 -0.23 10.33
CA LYS A 55 1.71 -1.25 11.31
C LYS A 55 0.59 -2.25 11.45
N VAL A 56 0.80 -3.47 10.96
CA VAL A 56 -0.22 -4.50 10.90
C VAL A 56 0.41 -5.88 11.03
N SER A 57 -0.42 -6.90 11.20
CA SER A 57 0.05 -8.28 11.14
C SER A 57 0.33 -8.70 9.70
N LYS A 58 1.17 -9.70 9.55
CA LYS A 58 1.48 -10.26 8.23
C LYS A 58 0.22 -10.80 7.54
N LYS A 59 -0.65 -11.41 8.31
CA LYS A 59 -1.92 -11.94 7.79
C LYS A 59 -2.77 -10.81 7.20
N ASP A 60 -2.87 -9.70 7.92
CA ASP A 60 -3.70 -8.58 7.47
C ASP A 60 -3.11 -7.89 6.25
N ILE A 61 -1.78 -7.71 6.20
CA ILE A 61 -1.18 -7.04 5.06
C ILE A 61 -1.40 -7.83 3.77
N LYS A 62 -1.35 -9.15 3.84
CA LYS A 62 -1.61 -9.99 2.67
C LYS A 62 -3.04 -9.82 2.15
N LYS A 63 -4.01 -9.76 3.06
CA LYS A 63 -5.40 -9.54 2.69
C LYS A 63 -5.61 -8.16 2.09
N ILE A 64 -4.95 -7.16 2.65
CA ILE A 64 -5.06 -5.78 2.16
C ILE A 64 -4.50 -5.69 0.74
N ILE A 65 -3.34 -6.26 0.49
CA ILE A 65 -2.74 -6.25 -0.85
C ILE A 65 -3.68 -6.90 -1.86
N THR A 66 -4.29 -8.03 -1.50
CA THR A 66 -5.24 -8.70 -2.39
C THR A 66 -6.41 -7.79 -2.74
N GLN A 67 -6.94 -7.06 -1.75
CA GLN A 67 -8.05 -6.13 -1.99
C GLN A 67 -7.64 -4.95 -2.87
N ILE A 68 -6.43 -4.43 -2.66
CA ILE A 68 -5.91 -3.33 -3.45
C ILE A 68 -5.75 -3.77 -4.91
N GLU A 69 -5.22 -4.96 -5.12
CA GLU A 69 -5.01 -5.48 -6.48
C GLU A 69 -6.31 -5.69 -7.25
N LYS A 70 -7.43 -5.80 -6.57
CA LYS A 70 -8.74 -5.94 -7.22
C LYS A 70 -9.27 -4.63 -7.79
N GLN A 71 -8.67 -3.49 -7.43
CA GLN A 71 -9.09 -2.22 -7.99
C GLN A 71 -8.62 -2.14 -9.44
N ILE A 72 -9.54 -1.77 -10.34
CA ILE A 72 -9.25 -1.83 -11.77
C ILE A 72 -8.10 -0.91 -12.20
N GLU A 73 -7.93 0.20 -11.49
CA GLU A 73 -6.87 1.17 -11.80
C GLU A 73 -5.51 0.77 -11.27
N VAL A 74 -5.44 -0.24 -10.41
CA VAL A 74 -4.19 -0.67 -9.82
C VAL A 74 -3.45 -1.59 -10.79
N ILE A 75 -2.22 -1.19 -11.11
CA ILE A 75 -1.37 -1.95 -12.01
C ILE A 75 -0.57 -2.99 -11.24
N ALA A 76 -0.06 -2.58 -10.08
CA ALA A 76 0.73 -3.48 -9.22
C ALA A 76 0.67 -2.97 -7.79
N ALA A 77 0.70 -3.90 -6.84
CA ALA A 77 0.77 -3.58 -5.42
C ALA A 77 1.61 -4.62 -4.74
N PHE A 78 2.52 -4.17 -3.86
CA PHE A 78 3.37 -5.08 -3.11
C PHE A 78 3.79 -4.43 -1.80
N PHE A 79 4.30 -5.25 -0.90
CA PHE A 79 4.71 -4.75 0.41
C PHE A 79 6.06 -5.33 0.78
N HIS A 80 6.74 -4.64 1.69
CA HIS A 80 7.98 -5.13 2.27
C HIS A 80 8.13 -4.56 3.67
N THR A 81 8.95 -5.21 4.47
CA THR A 81 9.26 -4.74 5.82
C THR A 81 10.45 -3.78 5.77
N ASP A 82 10.61 -3.03 6.84
CA ASP A 82 11.78 -2.14 6.95
C ASP A 82 13.08 -2.92 6.89
N GLN A 83 13.09 -4.13 7.45
CA GLN A 83 14.28 -4.99 7.39
C GLN A 83 14.66 -5.34 5.96
N GLU A 84 13.67 -5.66 5.13
CA GLU A 84 13.92 -5.97 3.73
C GLU A 84 14.48 -4.76 3.00
N THR A 85 13.98 -3.57 3.32
CA THR A 85 14.47 -2.34 2.75
C THR A 85 15.94 -2.11 3.08
N ILE A 86 16.31 -2.34 4.34
CA ILE A 86 17.69 -2.19 4.80
C ILE A 86 18.59 -3.22 4.13
N THR A 87 18.13 -4.44 4.00
CA THR A 87 18.90 -5.52 3.41
C THR A 87 19.23 -5.25 1.94
N ASN A 88 18.39 -4.53 1.26
CA ASN A 88 18.57 -4.23 -0.16
C ASN A 88 19.51 -3.06 -0.43
N LEU A 89 20.04 -2.47 0.62
CA LEU A 89 21.06 -1.46 0.46
C LEU A 89 22.44 -2.09 0.26
#